data_3b7a554b7440752dc217d80965b43ea5
#
_entry.id   3b7a554b7440752dc217d80965b43ea5
#
_cell.length_a   1.000
_cell.length_b   1.000
_cell.length_c   1.000
_cell.angle_alpha   90.00
_cell.angle_beta   90.00
_cell.angle_gamma   90.00
#
_symmetry.space_group_name_H-M   'P 1'
#
loop_
_entity.id
_entity.type
_entity.pdbx_description
1 polymer ?
#
loop_
_entity_poly.entity_id
_entity_poly.type
_entity_poly.pdbx_seq_one_letter_code
_entity_poly.pdbx_strand_id
1 'polypeptide(L)'
;KKRFPFLNCIKAYSDKDAAVNCAYDGDGCIVIIGTGSVGVVKKNGIIKTLGGGGYLLDDALSGFDLGREVLNAVLCANDGIGDKTILTDLFNENVGEDIRKHLKTVYQKGKAYVASFAPLVFDAIEKNDEVAKKIIKKCIFGFERLLLAVYKAWGESKCEITFFGGLTKQFDVIQKYVGEDIRNKIILRLPDRPITYGLIKEFIIDVDGIDKGADEIGVDRVPVQIH
;
A
#
# COMPACT_ATOMS: atom_id res chain seq x y z
N LYS A 1 -10.25 20.17 -20.47
CA LYS A 1 -10.09 20.72 -21.82
C LYS A 1 -9.92 22.26 -21.87
N LYS A 2 -10.63 23.06 -21.02
CA LYS A 2 -10.47 24.52 -21.00
C LYS A 2 -9.05 25.03 -20.73
N ARG A 3 -8.25 24.30 -19.93
CA ARG A 3 -6.88 24.67 -19.55
C ARG A 3 -5.81 24.15 -20.53
N PHE A 4 -6.14 23.11 -21.30
CA PHE A 4 -5.25 22.46 -22.26
C PHE A 4 -6.03 22.13 -23.54
N PRO A 5 -6.32 23.16 -24.40
CA PRO A 5 -7.17 22.97 -25.57
C PRO A 5 -6.56 22.07 -26.66
N PHE A 6 -5.23 21.84 -26.61
CA PHE A 6 -4.49 20.95 -27.51
C PHE A 6 -4.63 19.45 -27.19
N LEU A 7 -5.23 19.11 -26.03
CA LEU A 7 -5.43 17.71 -25.65
C LEU A 7 -6.75 17.18 -26.21
N ASN A 8 -6.66 16.24 -27.12
CA ASN A 8 -7.84 15.60 -27.75
C ASN A 8 -8.53 14.66 -26.77
N CYS A 9 -7.76 13.97 -25.89
CA CYS A 9 -8.27 13.06 -24.88
C CYS A 9 -7.60 13.30 -23.53
N ILE A 10 -8.39 13.27 -22.44
CA ILE A 10 -7.90 13.26 -21.06
C ILE A 10 -8.63 12.12 -20.38
N LYS A 11 -7.87 11.10 -19.92
CA LYS A 11 -8.37 10.02 -19.08
C LYS A 11 -7.75 10.15 -17.70
N ALA A 12 -8.55 9.96 -16.66
CA ALA A 12 -8.10 9.91 -15.26
C ALA A 12 -8.26 8.49 -14.76
N TYR A 13 -7.18 7.94 -14.23
CA TYR A 13 -7.16 6.64 -13.58
C TYR A 13 -6.89 6.83 -12.09
N SER A 14 -7.47 5.97 -11.26
CA SER A 14 -7.09 5.90 -9.86
C SER A 14 -5.76 5.14 -9.71
N ASP A 15 -5.11 5.32 -8.56
CA ASP A 15 -3.94 4.53 -8.18
C ASP A 15 -4.23 3.01 -8.15
N LYS A 16 -5.47 2.63 -7.83
CA LYS A 16 -5.96 1.25 -7.82
C LYS A 16 -6.03 0.66 -9.23
N ASP A 17 -6.57 1.42 -10.19
CA ASP A 17 -6.64 1.01 -11.60
C ASP A 17 -5.22 0.84 -12.16
N ALA A 18 -4.35 1.82 -11.90
CA ALA A 18 -2.95 1.76 -12.31
C ALA A 18 -2.23 0.54 -11.73
N ALA A 19 -2.43 0.23 -10.43
CA ALA A 19 -1.78 -0.88 -9.77
C ALA A 19 -2.26 -2.24 -10.30
N VAL A 20 -3.58 -2.43 -10.46
CA VAL A 20 -4.11 -3.70 -10.96
C VAL A 20 -3.70 -3.95 -12.41
N ASN A 21 -3.70 -2.92 -13.26
CA ASN A 21 -3.30 -3.02 -14.65
C ASN A 21 -1.76 -3.15 -14.82
N CYS A 22 -0.99 -2.68 -13.84
CA CYS A 22 0.45 -2.95 -13.76
C CYS A 22 0.73 -4.42 -13.48
N ALA A 23 0.01 -5.03 -12.53
CA ALA A 23 0.25 -6.39 -12.09
C ALA A 23 -0.29 -7.45 -13.04
N TYR A 24 -1.39 -7.16 -13.75
CA TYR A 24 -2.13 -8.16 -14.53
C TYR A 24 -2.61 -7.60 -15.89
N ASP A 25 -2.54 -8.44 -16.93
CA ASP A 25 -3.11 -8.13 -18.25
C ASP A 25 -4.63 -8.37 -18.32
N GLY A 26 -5.19 -9.00 -17.31
CA GLY A 26 -6.60 -9.35 -17.19
C GLY A 26 -7.08 -9.29 -15.77
N ASP A 27 -7.72 -10.37 -15.33
CA ASP A 27 -8.20 -10.53 -13.96
C ASP A 27 -7.04 -10.72 -12.99
N GLY A 28 -7.17 -10.19 -11.75
CA GLY A 28 -6.13 -10.30 -10.75
C GLY A 28 -6.47 -9.63 -9.43
N CYS A 29 -5.61 -9.86 -8.44
CA CYS A 29 -5.78 -9.37 -7.08
C CYS A 29 -4.55 -8.57 -6.64
N ILE A 30 -4.78 -7.42 -6.04
CA ILE A 30 -3.71 -6.61 -5.44
C ILE A 30 -4.08 -6.15 -4.05
N VAL A 31 -3.07 -5.81 -3.27
CA VAL A 31 -3.19 -4.97 -2.07
C VAL A 31 -2.25 -3.78 -2.19
N ILE A 32 -2.72 -2.62 -1.79
CA ILE A 32 -1.91 -1.40 -1.73
C ILE A 32 -1.76 -1.01 -0.27
N ILE A 33 -0.54 -1.04 0.26
CA ILE A 33 -0.22 -0.75 1.65
C ILE A 33 0.74 0.44 1.69
N GLY A 34 0.17 1.62 1.92
CA GLY A 34 0.87 2.89 2.06
C GLY A 34 0.54 3.55 3.38
N THR A 35 0.19 4.84 3.37
CA THR A 35 -0.35 5.54 4.56
C THR A 35 -1.69 4.94 5.00
N GLY A 36 -2.47 4.37 4.09
CA GLY A 36 -3.64 3.54 4.30
C GLY A 36 -3.47 2.16 3.67
N SER A 37 -4.48 1.30 3.77
CA SER A 37 -4.49 -0.02 3.17
C SER A 37 -5.78 -0.30 2.40
N VAL A 38 -5.67 -1.02 1.27
CA VAL A 38 -6.81 -1.41 0.45
C VAL A 38 -6.51 -2.66 -0.36
N GLY A 39 -7.51 -3.53 -0.49
CA GLY A 39 -7.50 -4.66 -1.40
C GLY A 39 -8.32 -4.36 -2.66
N VAL A 40 -7.89 -4.86 -3.80
CA VAL A 40 -8.60 -4.72 -5.07
C VAL A 40 -8.64 -6.07 -5.78
N VAL A 41 -9.80 -6.44 -6.25
CA VAL A 41 -10.02 -7.61 -7.10
C VAL A 41 -10.60 -7.13 -8.43
N LYS A 42 -9.91 -7.42 -9.53
CA LYS A 42 -10.42 -7.26 -10.89
C LYS A 42 -10.81 -8.63 -11.41
N LYS A 43 -12.09 -8.81 -11.74
CA LYS A 43 -12.61 -10.07 -12.26
C LYS A 43 -13.70 -9.83 -13.31
N ASN A 44 -13.55 -10.43 -14.51
CA ASN A 44 -14.44 -10.22 -15.64
C ASN A 44 -14.63 -8.72 -15.98
N GLY A 45 -13.55 -7.93 -15.91
CA GLY A 45 -13.57 -6.50 -16.16
C GLY A 45 -14.18 -5.65 -15.02
N ILE A 46 -14.71 -6.27 -13.96
CA ILE A 46 -15.31 -5.58 -12.81
C ILE A 46 -14.24 -5.42 -11.72
N ILE A 47 -14.07 -4.20 -11.24
CA ILE A 47 -13.16 -3.88 -10.13
C ILE A 47 -13.96 -3.78 -8.84
N LYS A 48 -13.60 -4.60 -7.85
CA LYS A 48 -14.13 -4.56 -6.49
C LYS A 48 -13.04 -4.08 -5.53
N THR A 49 -13.34 -3.04 -4.76
CA THR A 49 -12.48 -2.53 -3.69
C THR A 49 -12.92 -3.12 -2.35
N LEU A 50 -11.95 -3.52 -1.52
CA LEU A 50 -12.13 -4.13 -0.21
C LEU A 50 -11.26 -3.39 0.80
N GLY A 51 -11.83 -2.99 1.93
CA GLY A 51 -11.15 -2.08 2.85
C GLY A 51 -11.01 -0.67 2.28
N GLY A 52 -10.07 0.09 2.79
CA GLY A 52 -9.84 1.47 2.37
C GLY A 52 -10.88 2.45 2.90
N GLY A 53 -11.55 2.11 4.01
CA GLY A 53 -12.51 2.97 4.72
C GLY A 53 -11.85 4.14 5.46
N GLY A 54 -10.52 4.23 5.43
CA GLY A 54 -9.74 5.28 6.09
C GLY A 54 -9.33 4.93 7.52
N TYR A 55 -8.38 5.68 8.03
CA TYR A 55 -7.64 5.40 9.26
C TYR A 55 -8.48 5.29 10.54
N LEU A 56 -9.69 5.84 10.54
CA LEU A 56 -10.60 5.74 11.69
C LEU A 56 -11.36 4.41 11.71
N LEU A 57 -11.62 3.81 10.56
CA LEU A 57 -12.50 2.65 10.43
C LEU A 57 -11.74 1.39 10.02
N ASP A 58 -10.78 1.55 9.12
CA ASP A 58 -10.14 0.42 8.47
C ASP A 58 -8.86 0.87 7.73
N ASP A 59 -7.71 0.46 8.18
CA ASP A 59 -6.42 0.68 7.52
C ASP A 59 -5.37 -0.32 8.07
N ALA A 60 -5.75 -1.59 8.18
CA ALA A 60 -4.91 -2.63 8.78
C ALA A 60 -3.54 -2.76 8.10
N LEU A 61 -2.48 -2.86 8.89
CA LEU A 61 -1.07 -2.92 8.48
C LEU A 61 -0.61 -1.67 7.68
N SER A 62 -1.40 -0.61 7.61
CA SER A 62 -0.95 0.62 6.95
C SER A 62 0.16 1.31 7.72
N GLY A 63 0.86 2.25 7.05
CA GLY A 63 1.82 3.10 7.74
C GLY A 63 1.19 3.85 8.92
N PHE A 64 -0.08 4.29 8.79
CA PHE A 64 -0.79 4.92 9.90
C PHE A 64 -1.03 3.96 11.06
N ASP A 65 -1.48 2.73 10.78
CA ASP A 65 -1.76 1.71 11.80
C ASP A 65 -0.49 1.37 12.58
N LEU A 66 0.60 1.05 11.87
CA LEU A 66 1.92 0.78 12.47
C LEU A 66 2.45 1.99 13.24
N GLY A 67 2.43 3.20 12.66
CA GLY A 67 2.93 4.40 13.31
C GLY A 67 2.15 4.78 14.55
N ARG A 68 0.83 4.59 14.55
CA ARG A 68 -0.01 4.77 15.74
C ARG A 68 0.36 3.80 16.86
N GLU A 69 0.60 2.53 16.53
CA GLU A 69 1.03 1.54 17.53
C GLU A 69 2.42 1.86 18.08
N VAL A 70 3.35 2.37 17.24
CA VAL A 70 4.65 2.86 17.70
C VAL A 70 4.50 3.99 18.71
N LEU A 71 3.74 5.04 18.34
CA LEU A 71 3.53 6.20 19.21
C LEU A 71 2.85 5.80 20.53
N ASN A 72 1.89 4.87 20.47
CA ASN A 72 1.23 4.33 21.65
C ASN A 72 2.22 3.58 22.55
N ALA A 73 3.06 2.70 21.99
CA ALA A 73 4.05 1.94 22.73
C ALA A 73 5.08 2.85 23.41
N VAL A 74 5.59 3.86 22.69
CA VAL A 74 6.52 4.86 23.22
C VAL A 74 5.89 5.63 24.36
N LEU A 75 4.63 6.09 24.21
CA LEU A 75 3.90 6.79 25.26
C LEU A 75 3.69 5.91 26.51
N CYS A 76 3.25 4.67 26.30
CA CYS A 76 3.04 3.73 27.41
C CYS A 76 4.33 3.40 28.15
N ALA A 77 5.43 3.20 27.43
CA ALA A 77 6.74 2.95 28.04
C ALA A 77 7.24 4.17 28.84
N ASN A 78 7.06 5.39 28.28
CA ASN A 78 7.41 6.64 28.96
C ASN A 78 6.64 6.84 30.27
N ASP A 79 5.37 6.46 30.29
CA ASP A 79 4.49 6.61 31.45
C ASP A 79 4.57 5.45 32.46
N GLY A 80 5.36 4.41 32.16
CA GLY A 80 5.45 3.21 32.98
C GLY A 80 4.20 2.32 32.95
N ILE A 81 3.31 2.52 31.97
CA ILE A 81 2.08 1.73 31.76
C ILE A 81 2.40 0.47 30.93
N GLY A 82 3.37 0.56 30.03
CA GLY A 82 3.78 -0.52 29.11
C GLY A 82 5.20 -1.02 29.35
N ASP A 83 5.56 -2.07 28.61
CA ASP A 83 6.90 -2.64 28.64
C ASP A 83 7.94 -1.62 28.11
N LYS A 84 9.17 -1.68 28.64
CA LYS A 84 10.31 -0.95 28.05
C LYS A 84 10.57 -1.45 26.63
N THR A 85 10.90 -0.52 25.74
CA THR A 85 11.13 -0.81 24.33
C THR A 85 12.17 0.14 23.74
N ILE A 86 12.98 -0.34 22.81
CA ILE A 86 13.93 0.50 22.07
C ILE A 86 13.24 1.48 21.12
N LEU A 87 11.92 1.30 20.87
CA LEU A 87 11.11 2.26 20.12
C LEU A 87 11.17 3.65 20.75
N THR A 88 11.34 3.75 22.10
CA THR A 88 11.49 5.03 22.79
C THR A 88 12.75 5.76 22.34
N ASP A 89 13.89 5.05 22.30
CA ASP A 89 15.16 5.63 21.88
C ASP A 89 15.12 6.02 20.40
N LEU A 90 14.63 5.11 19.55
CA LEU A 90 14.46 5.37 18.11
C LEU A 90 13.53 6.56 17.83
N PHE A 91 12.45 6.71 18.60
CA PHE A 91 11.55 7.85 18.50
C PHE A 91 12.27 9.15 18.89
N ASN A 92 12.93 9.18 20.05
CA ASN A 92 13.65 10.36 20.56
C ASN A 92 14.76 10.78 19.61
N GLU A 93 15.50 9.85 19.03
CA GLU A 93 16.51 10.11 17.99
C GLU A 93 15.89 10.73 16.73
N ASN A 94 14.72 10.25 16.33
CA ASN A 94 14.03 10.71 15.13
C ASN A 94 13.47 12.13 15.26
N VAL A 95 12.91 12.48 16.43
CA VAL A 95 12.20 13.76 16.63
C VAL A 95 12.98 14.77 17.47
N GLY A 96 14.03 14.35 18.19
CA GLY A 96 14.87 15.21 19.04
C GLY A 96 14.24 15.58 20.39
N GLU A 97 13.10 14.98 20.77
CA GLU A 97 12.42 15.28 22.04
C GLU A 97 11.58 14.09 22.54
N ASP A 98 11.19 14.17 23.81
CA ASP A 98 10.29 13.20 24.45
C ASP A 98 8.89 13.22 23.88
N ILE A 99 8.22 12.06 23.84
CA ILE A 99 6.87 11.85 23.29
C ILE A 99 5.85 12.80 23.92
N ARG A 100 5.93 13.09 25.22
CA ARG A 100 4.96 13.95 25.91
C ARG A 100 5.02 15.38 25.40
N LYS A 101 6.23 15.90 25.11
CA LYS A 101 6.40 17.21 24.49
C LYS A 101 5.92 17.22 23.05
N HIS A 102 6.03 16.08 22.38
CA HIS A 102 5.73 15.93 20.96
C HIS A 102 4.25 15.69 20.63
N LEU A 103 3.40 15.36 21.61
CA LEU A 103 1.97 15.03 21.39
C LEU A 103 1.23 16.09 20.57
N LYS A 104 1.42 17.37 20.87
CA LYS A 104 0.77 18.45 20.14
C LYS A 104 1.10 18.41 18.65
N THR A 105 2.34 18.13 18.30
CA THR A 105 2.83 18.01 16.92
C THR A 105 2.18 16.84 16.20
N VAL A 106 2.03 15.69 16.87
CA VAL A 106 1.36 14.50 16.32
C VAL A 106 -0.08 14.85 15.89
N TYR A 107 -0.85 15.48 16.79
CA TYR A 107 -2.24 15.87 16.49
C TYR A 107 -2.34 16.95 15.40
N GLN A 108 -1.42 17.90 15.35
CA GLN A 108 -1.43 18.96 14.35
C GLN A 108 -1.05 18.49 12.94
N LYS A 109 -0.08 17.58 12.83
CA LYS A 109 0.44 17.11 11.53
C LYS A 109 -0.40 15.99 10.90
N GLY A 110 -1.23 15.32 11.68
CA GLY A 110 -2.23 14.37 11.21
C GLY A 110 -1.68 13.06 10.64
N LYS A 111 -2.49 12.40 9.80
CA LYS A 111 -2.33 11.01 9.36
C LYS A 111 -0.96 10.67 8.76
N ALA A 112 -0.49 11.47 7.82
CA ALA A 112 0.76 11.20 7.12
C ALA A 112 1.97 11.25 8.06
N TYR A 113 1.92 12.15 9.03
CA TYR A 113 2.97 12.27 10.04
C TYR A 113 2.98 11.07 10.99
N VAL A 114 1.82 10.60 11.44
CA VAL A 114 1.73 9.36 12.23
C VAL A 114 2.32 8.19 11.43
N ALA A 115 1.96 8.08 10.15
CA ALA A 115 2.47 7.03 9.27
C ALA A 115 4.00 7.05 9.09
N SER A 116 4.65 8.21 9.25
CA SER A 116 6.11 8.32 9.12
C SER A 116 6.89 7.60 10.22
N PHE A 117 6.24 7.22 11.32
CA PHE A 117 6.84 6.41 12.39
C PHE A 117 6.78 4.90 12.15
N ALA A 118 6.05 4.44 11.12
CA ALA A 118 5.96 3.00 10.81
C ALA A 118 7.31 2.30 10.61
N PRO A 119 8.34 2.89 9.98
CA PRO A 119 9.65 2.26 9.82
C PRO A 119 10.29 1.83 11.14
N LEU A 120 10.06 2.56 12.24
CA LEU A 120 10.65 2.27 13.54
C LEU A 120 10.28 0.87 14.08
N VAL A 121 9.10 0.34 13.69
CA VAL A 121 8.72 -1.04 14.05
C VAL A 121 9.73 -2.03 13.47
N PHE A 122 10.10 -1.86 12.22
CA PHE A 122 10.99 -2.78 11.51
C PHE A 122 12.42 -2.65 12.03
N ASP A 123 12.90 -1.43 12.28
CA ASP A 123 14.20 -1.16 12.88
C ASP A 123 14.32 -1.80 14.28
N ALA A 124 13.22 -1.77 15.06
CA ALA A 124 13.16 -2.39 16.37
C ALA A 124 13.07 -3.92 16.28
N ILE A 125 12.37 -4.47 15.28
CA ILE A 125 12.32 -5.93 15.03
C ILE A 125 13.72 -6.47 14.71
N GLU A 126 14.49 -5.77 13.88
CA GLU A 126 15.88 -6.15 13.57
C GLU A 126 16.77 -6.21 14.82
N LYS A 127 16.50 -5.33 15.79
CA LYS A 127 17.16 -5.31 17.10
C LYS A 127 16.50 -6.26 18.12
N ASN A 128 15.61 -7.14 17.68
CA ASN A 128 14.94 -8.16 18.48
C ASN A 128 14.01 -7.63 19.59
N ASP A 129 13.43 -6.45 19.43
CA ASP A 129 12.52 -5.84 20.42
C ASP A 129 11.17 -6.57 20.47
N GLU A 130 10.78 -7.02 21.69
CA GLU A 130 9.56 -7.81 21.89
C GLU A 130 8.27 -6.96 21.74
N VAL A 131 8.33 -5.67 22.04
CA VAL A 131 7.17 -4.77 21.86
C VAL A 131 6.90 -4.57 20.37
N ALA A 132 7.93 -4.33 19.57
CA ALA A 132 7.82 -4.22 18.13
C ALA A 132 7.30 -5.51 17.49
N LYS A 133 7.72 -6.69 17.97
CA LYS A 133 7.19 -7.98 17.53
C LYS A 133 5.71 -8.17 17.88
N LYS A 134 5.24 -7.67 19.02
CA LYS A 134 3.82 -7.66 19.39
C LYS A 134 3.04 -6.73 18.46
N ILE A 135 3.58 -5.56 18.15
CA ILE A 135 2.96 -4.59 17.25
C ILE A 135 2.74 -5.18 15.85
N ILE A 136 3.81 -5.72 15.23
CA ILE A 136 3.68 -6.28 13.89
C ILE A 136 2.69 -7.43 13.84
N LYS A 137 2.68 -8.34 14.83
CA LYS A 137 1.71 -9.43 14.92
C LYS A 137 0.26 -8.92 14.98
N LYS A 138 0.01 -7.88 15.79
CA LYS A 138 -1.31 -7.25 15.89
C LYS A 138 -1.77 -6.66 14.56
N CYS A 139 -0.90 -5.91 13.87
CA CYS A 139 -1.23 -5.29 12.59
C CYS A 139 -1.39 -6.33 11.47
N ILE A 140 -0.58 -7.38 11.47
CA ILE A 140 -0.71 -8.52 10.55
C ILE A 140 -2.05 -9.23 10.70
N PHE A 141 -2.54 -9.43 11.91
CA PHE A 141 -3.86 -10.05 12.12
C PHE A 141 -4.99 -9.26 11.42
N GLY A 142 -4.94 -7.94 11.46
CA GLY A 142 -5.86 -7.09 10.69
C GLY A 142 -5.68 -7.24 9.17
N PHE A 143 -4.43 -7.30 8.71
CA PHE A 143 -4.09 -7.48 7.31
C PHE A 143 -4.54 -8.84 6.76
N GLU A 144 -4.42 -9.90 7.53
CA GLU A 144 -4.91 -11.24 7.16
C GLU A 144 -6.42 -11.25 6.89
N ARG A 145 -7.19 -10.46 7.65
CA ARG A 145 -8.62 -10.27 7.39
C ARG A 145 -8.88 -9.62 6.03
N LEU A 146 -8.05 -8.63 5.65
CA LEU A 146 -8.11 -8.01 4.32
C LEU A 146 -7.75 -9.02 3.23
N LEU A 147 -6.67 -9.80 3.41
CA LEU A 147 -6.27 -10.85 2.49
C LEU A 147 -7.37 -11.90 2.31
N LEU A 148 -8.02 -12.34 3.39
CA LEU A 148 -9.15 -13.27 3.32
C LEU A 148 -10.36 -12.66 2.61
N ALA A 149 -10.62 -11.37 2.77
CA ALA A 149 -11.69 -10.70 2.03
C ALA A 149 -11.40 -10.68 0.52
N VAL A 150 -10.13 -10.43 0.12
CA VAL A 150 -9.68 -10.53 -1.27
C VAL A 150 -9.84 -11.96 -1.79
N TYR A 151 -9.37 -12.96 -1.03
CA TYR A 151 -9.50 -14.37 -1.38
C TYR A 151 -10.96 -14.80 -1.62
N LYS A 152 -11.88 -14.40 -0.73
CA LYS A 152 -13.33 -14.66 -0.89
C LYS A 152 -13.90 -13.96 -2.12
N ALA A 153 -13.53 -12.70 -2.34
CA ALA A 153 -13.99 -11.96 -3.52
C ALA A 153 -13.45 -12.54 -4.83
N TRP A 154 -12.27 -13.17 -4.80
CA TRP A 154 -11.69 -13.91 -5.93
C TRP A 154 -12.45 -15.21 -6.24
N GLY A 155 -13.11 -15.82 -5.28
CA GLY A 155 -13.90 -17.05 -5.42
C GLY A 155 -13.31 -18.25 -4.69
N GLU A 156 -12.58 -17.99 -3.61
CA GLU A 156 -12.05 -19.01 -2.67
C GLU A 156 -11.15 -20.07 -3.33
N SER A 157 -10.56 -19.74 -4.47
CA SER A 157 -9.51 -20.54 -5.11
C SER A 157 -8.15 -19.95 -4.80
N LYS A 158 -7.10 -20.77 -4.77
CA LYS A 158 -5.72 -20.30 -4.57
C LYS A 158 -5.45 -19.12 -5.50
N CYS A 159 -5.09 -17.98 -4.93
CA CYS A 159 -4.86 -16.75 -5.68
C CYS A 159 -3.50 -16.15 -5.38
N GLU A 160 -3.00 -15.42 -6.35
CA GLU A 160 -1.82 -14.60 -6.24
C GLU A 160 -2.26 -13.15 -6.01
N ILE A 161 -1.68 -12.51 -5.00
CA ILE A 161 -1.98 -11.12 -4.65
C ILE A 161 -0.69 -10.31 -4.75
N THR A 162 -0.67 -9.30 -5.64
CA THR A 162 0.48 -8.42 -5.76
C THR A 162 0.41 -7.31 -4.72
N PHE A 163 1.50 -7.14 -3.97
CA PHE A 163 1.64 -6.20 -2.87
C PHE A 163 2.29 -4.90 -3.35
N PHE A 164 1.56 -3.80 -3.32
CA PHE A 164 2.02 -2.46 -3.68
C PHE A 164 2.10 -1.53 -2.48
N GLY A 165 2.79 -0.40 -2.65
CA GLY A 165 2.81 0.71 -1.70
C GLY A 165 4.13 0.87 -0.97
N GLY A 166 4.17 1.79 -0.01
CA GLY A 166 5.41 2.16 0.69
C GLY A 166 6.03 1.05 1.53
N LEU A 167 5.24 0.07 1.96
CA LEU A 167 5.72 -1.07 2.76
C LEU A 167 6.31 -2.22 1.93
N THR A 168 6.41 -2.10 0.61
CA THR A 168 7.10 -3.10 -0.25
C THR A 168 8.54 -3.35 0.17
N LYS A 169 9.23 -2.34 0.72
CA LYS A 169 10.59 -2.48 1.26
C LYS A 169 10.68 -3.43 2.46
N GLN A 170 9.56 -3.66 3.15
CA GLN A 170 9.46 -4.51 4.34
C GLN A 170 8.75 -5.85 4.05
N PHE A 171 8.55 -6.15 2.77
CA PHE A 171 7.78 -7.31 2.32
C PHE A 171 8.24 -8.62 2.95
N ASP A 172 9.54 -8.88 2.99
CA ASP A 172 10.10 -10.12 3.54
C ASP A 172 9.81 -10.27 5.05
N VAL A 173 9.87 -9.17 5.79
CA VAL A 173 9.51 -9.16 7.21
C VAL A 173 8.00 -9.42 7.36
N ILE A 174 7.17 -8.69 6.62
CA ILE A 174 5.71 -8.83 6.65
C ILE A 174 5.31 -10.28 6.33
N GLN A 175 5.86 -10.85 5.26
CA GLN A 175 5.56 -12.21 4.82
C GLN A 175 5.87 -13.27 5.87
N LYS A 176 6.95 -13.10 6.67
CA LYS A 176 7.32 -14.01 7.76
C LYS A 176 6.27 -14.05 8.89
N TYR A 177 5.57 -12.93 9.12
CA TYR A 177 4.55 -12.84 10.15
C TYR A 177 3.14 -13.24 9.68
N VAL A 178 2.88 -13.34 8.39
CA VAL A 178 1.62 -13.86 7.86
C VAL A 178 1.48 -15.34 8.22
N GLY A 179 0.33 -15.71 8.76
CA GLY A 179 0.05 -17.07 9.23
C GLY A 179 0.05 -18.12 8.11
N GLU A 180 0.36 -19.36 8.48
CA GLU A 180 0.45 -20.49 7.54
C GLU A 180 -0.88 -20.74 6.82
N ASP A 181 -2.01 -20.64 7.51
CA ASP A 181 -3.34 -20.82 6.93
C ASP A 181 -3.62 -19.84 5.77
N ILE A 182 -3.06 -18.63 5.86
CA ILE A 182 -3.17 -17.62 4.79
C ILE A 182 -2.22 -17.97 3.65
N ARG A 183 -0.96 -18.30 3.96
CA ARG A 183 0.04 -18.67 2.94
C ARG A 183 -0.34 -19.90 2.13
N ASN A 184 -1.10 -20.81 2.71
CA ASN A 184 -1.63 -21.98 2.00
C ASN A 184 -2.72 -21.63 0.96
N LYS A 185 -3.42 -20.51 1.14
CA LYS A 185 -4.51 -20.03 0.27
C LYS A 185 -4.05 -18.97 -0.72
N ILE A 186 -3.10 -18.13 -0.30
CA ILE A 186 -2.70 -16.89 -0.97
C ILE A 186 -1.20 -16.87 -1.16
N ILE A 187 -0.77 -16.57 -2.38
CA ILE A 187 0.63 -16.25 -2.68
C ILE A 187 0.76 -14.74 -2.73
N LEU A 188 1.48 -14.17 -1.78
CA LEU A 188 1.86 -12.75 -1.84
C LEU A 188 3.11 -12.59 -2.70
N ARG A 189 3.12 -11.61 -3.59
CA ARG A 189 4.30 -11.26 -4.40
C ARG A 189 4.49 -9.76 -4.51
N LEU A 190 5.71 -9.35 -4.82
CA LEU A 190 6.00 -7.97 -5.22
C LEU A 190 5.68 -7.76 -6.71
N PRO A 191 5.40 -6.52 -7.13
CA PRO A 191 5.22 -6.21 -8.55
C PRO A 191 6.55 -6.33 -9.30
N ASP A 192 6.50 -6.86 -10.52
CA ASP A 192 7.66 -6.96 -11.41
C ASP A 192 8.00 -5.63 -12.09
N ARG A 193 7.08 -4.66 -12.04
CA ARG A 193 7.17 -3.38 -12.74
C ARG A 193 6.67 -2.24 -11.84
N PRO A 194 7.14 -1.00 -12.05
CA PRO A 194 6.62 0.15 -11.31
C PRO A 194 5.15 0.42 -11.66
N ILE A 195 4.37 0.94 -10.69
CA ILE A 195 2.94 1.20 -10.84
C ILE A 195 2.61 2.11 -12.05
N THR A 196 3.53 3.00 -12.42
CA THR A 196 3.42 3.87 -13.59
C THR A 196 3.31 3.10 -14.91
N TYR A 197 3.82 1.87 -14.96
CA TYR A 197 3.69 1.00 -16.13
C TYR A 197 2.22 0.69 -16.45
N GLY A 198 1.38 0.49 -15.44
CA GLY A 198 -0.05 0.25 -15.65
C GLY A 198 -0.79 1.42 -16.30
N LEU A 199 -0.36 2.67 -16.01
CA LEU A 199 -0.90 3.87 -16.66
C LEU A 199 -0.46 3.97 -18.13
N ILE A 200 0.83 3.73 -18.39
CA ILE A 200 1.41 3.78 -19.73
C ILE A 200 0.78 2.70 -20.64
N LYS A 201 0.60 1.50 -20.11
CA LYS A 201 -0.03 0.39 -20.82
C LYS A 201 -1.45 0.71 -21.28
N GLU A 202 -2.28 1.26 -20.41
CA GLU A 202 -3.63 1.70 -20.76
C GLU A 202 -3.63 2.79 -21.86
N PHE A 203 -2.66 3.70 -21.80
CA PHE A 203 -2.48 4.72 -22.82
C PHE A 203 -2.09 4.13 -24.17
N ILE A 204 -1.17 3.15 -24.20
CA ILE A 204 -0.74 2.48 -25.45
C ILE A 204 -1.90 1.69 -26.07
N ILE A 205 -2.66 0.94 -25.25
CA ILE A 205 -3.84 0.19 -25.75
C ILE A 205 -4.85 1.15 -26.38
N ASP A 206 -5.06 2.32 -25.78
CA ASP A 206 -5.97 3.31 -26.34
C ASP A 206 -5.47 3.90 -27.67
N VAL A 207 -4.17 4.15 -27.79
CA VAL A 207 -3.56 4.66 -29.03
C VAL A 207 -3.68 3.62 -30.13
N ASP A 208 -3.41 2.35 -29.84
CA ASP A 208 -3.57 1.25 -30.78
C ASP A 208 -5.05 1.00 -31.15
N GLY A 209 -5.98 1.25 -30.23
CA GLY A 209 -7.42 1.19 -30.46
C GLY A 209 -7.93 2.34 -31.38
N ILE A 210 -7.30 3.52 -31.28
CA ILE A 210 -7.56 4.67 -32.16
C ILE A 210 -6.96 4.43 -33.56
N ASP A 211 -5.81 3.77 -33.63
CA ASP A 211 -5.11 3.51 -34.90
C ASP A 211 -5.88 2.52 -35.81
N LYS A 212 -6.77 1.68 -35.26
CA LYS A 212 -7.69 0.86 -36.08
C LYS A 212 -8.79 1.67 -36.77
N GLY A 213 -9.01 2.92 -36.34
CA GLY A 213 -9.90 3.88 -36.99
C GLY A 213 -9.15 5.00 -37.70
N ALA A 214 -7.84 5.13 -37.57
CA ALA A 214 -7.03 6.23 -38.09
C ALA A 214 -6.44 5.96 -39.47
N ASP A 215 -6.52 4.74 -39.98
CA ASP A 215 -6.22 4.47 -41.40
C ASP A 215 -7.15 5.24 -42.36
N GLU A 216 -8.21 5.90 -41.84
CA GLU A 216 -9.08 6.79 -42.56
C GLU A 216 -8.72 8.30 -42.39
N ILE A 217 -7.77 8.66 -41.51
CA ILE A 217 -7.39 10.05 -41.24
C ILE A 217 -5.86 10.16 -41.22
N GLY A 218 -5.25 10.34 -42.40
CA GLY A 218 -3.81 10.43 -42.59
C GLY A 218 -3.07 11.36 -41.61
N VAL A 219 -2.53 10.80 -40.51
CA VAL A 219 -1.68 11.50 -39.55
C VAL A 219 -0.34 10.77 -39.47
N ASP A 220 0.73 11.46 -39.83
CA ASP A 220 2.11 10.96 -39.79
C ASP A 220 2.56 10.58 -38.38
N ARG A 221 3.13 9.38 -38.23
CA ARG A 221 3.69 8.83 -36.98
C ARG A 221 5.01 9.51 -36.61
N VAL A 222 5.07 10.11 -35.45
CA VAL A 222 6.33 10.54 -34.82
C VAL A 222 6.85 9.43 -33.90
N PRO A 223 8.03 8.84 -34.16
CA PRO A 223 8.57 7.81 -33.29
C PRO A 223 9.06 8.42 -31.98
N VAL A 224 8.53 7.94 -30.86
CA VAL A 224 9.02 8.28 -29.52
C VAL A 224 10.26 7.44 -29.24
N GLN A 225 11.45 8.06 -29.28
CA GLN A 225 12.68 7.44 -28.77
C GLN A 225 12.70 7.60 -27.25
N ILE A 226 12.69 6.45 -26.55
CA ILE A 226 12.89 6.37 -25.09
C ILE A 226 14.40 6.19 -24.88
N HIS A 227 15.03 7.17 -24.25
CA HIS A 227 16.40 7.09 -23.73
C HIS A 227 16.37 6.69 -22.25
#